data_632a4598ef750d51f06fe665bc6a9a1e
#
_entry.id   632a4598ef750d51f06fe665bc6a9a1e
#
_cell.length_a   1.000
_cell.length_b   1.000
_cell.length_c   1.000
_cell.angle_alpha   90.00
_cell.angle_beta   90.00
_cell.angle_gamma   90.00
#
_symmetry.space_group_name_H-M   'P 1'
#
loop_
_entity.id
_entity.type
_entity.pdbx_description
1 polymer ?
#
loop_
_entity_poly.entity_id
_entity_poly.type
_entity_poly.pdbx_seq_one_letter_code
_entity_poly.pdbx_strand_id
1 'polypeptide(L)'
;MERWLPVVGFEGKYEVSDQGRVRSVSRSIVCGNRWGKSAKRSYPGHVLSPLINTERGGYRYFNLHVEGIQTMRRAAVLVAAAFIGPRPKGLEVAHENGIATDDRAENLFYKTKLENAADRERHGTQLKGETHPSSRLDQVRVTEIKRLVKSGVPQPEIAAQFGICQQHVSNIALGKRWAHVL
;
A
#
# COMPACT_ATOMS: atom_id res chain seq x y z
N MET A 1 -0.67 9.75 25.87
CA MET A 1 -2.07 10.20 25.57
C MET A 1 -2.16 10.36 24.05
N GLU A 2 -3.21 9.87 23.40
CA GLU A 2 -3.39 9.97 21.96
C GLU A 2 -3.66 11.42 21.55
N ARG A 3 -2.92 11.88 20.54
CA ARG A 3 -3.03 13.24 20.02
C ARG A 3 -3.86 13.24 18.74
N TRP A 4 -4.68 14.27 18.55
CA TRP A 4 -5.54 14.45 17.38
C TRP A 4 -5.23 15.77 16.70
N LEU A 5 -5.06 15.76 15.38
CA LEU A 5 -4.83 16.93 14.54
C LEU A 5 -5.86 16.96 13.40
N PRO A 6 -6.20 18.15 12.89
CA PRO A 6 -7.03 18.27 11.70
C PRO A 6 -6.46 17.49 10.52
N VAL A 7 -7.33 16.81 9.77
CA VAL A 7 -6.93 16.20 8.50
C VAL A 7 -6.69 17.29 7.47
N VAL A 8 -5.48 17.34 6.92
CA VAL A 8 -5.08 18.33 5.92
C VAL A 8 -6.01 18.30 4.70
N GLY A 9 -6.60 19.46 4.37
CA GLY A 9 -7.60 19.62 3.31
C GLY A 9 -9.03 19.21 3.72
N PHE A 10 -9.25 18.88 5.01
CA PHE A 10 -10.54 18.51 5.58
C PHE A 10 -10.76 19.14 6.95
N GLU A 11 -10.13 20.27 7.21
CA GLU A 11 -10.13 21.00 8.48
C GLU A 11 -11.57 21.30 8.92
N GLY A 12 -11.82 21.19 10.22
CA GLY A 12 -13.16 21.40 10.81
C GLY A 12 -14.19 20.30 10.50
N LYS A 13 -13.85 19.29 9.68
CA LYS A 13 -14.72 18.16 9.34
C LYS A 13 -14.19 16.84 9.88
N TYR A 14 -12.88 16.63 9.80
CA TYR A 14 -12.21 15.41 10.25
C TYR A 14 -10.90 15.69 10.99
N GLU A 15 -10.59 14.83 11.92
CA GLU A 15 -9.30 14.78 12.62
C GLU A 15 -8.70 13.38 12.51
N VAL A 16 -7.38 13.32 12.51
CA VAL A 16 -6.59 12.09 12.51
C VAL A 16 -5.74 12.03 13.76
N SER A 17 -5.59 10.84 14.33
CA SER A 17 -4.74 10.63 15.50
C SER A 17 -3.34 10.14 15.14
N ASP A 18 -2.39 10.33 16.06
CA ASP A 18 -1.04 9.75 15.99
C ASP A 18 -1.05 8.20 16.05
N GLN A 19 -2.20 7.59 16.38
CA GLN A 19 -2.40 6.14 16.39
C GLN A 19 -3.07 5.61 15.10
N GLY A 20 -3.25 6.45 14.07
CA GLY A 20 -3.85 6.06 12.79
C GLY A 20 -5.37 5.93 12.80
N ARG A 21 -6.06 6.49 13.80
CA ARG A 21 -7.52 6.60 13.84
C ARG A 21 -7.99 7.90 13.20
N VAL A 22 -9.17 7.88 12.61
CA VAL A 22 -9.81 9.07 12.04
C VAL A 22 -11.17 9.27 12.68
N ARG A 23 -11.52 10.50 13.01
CA ARG A 23 -12.85 10.87 13.53
C ARG A 23 -13.44 12.04 12.77
N SER A 24 -14.76 12.07 12.66
CA SER A 24 -15.48 13.28 12.26
C SER A 24 -15.59 14.24 13.44
N VAL A 25 -15.50 15.54 13.16
CA VAL A 25 -15.68 16.60 14.15
C VAL A 25 -17.18 16.90 14.28
N SER A 26 -17.64 17.13 15.54
CA SER A 26 -19.00 17.59 15.78
C SER A 26 -19.22 18.92 15.09
N ARG A 27 -20.31 19.01 14.32
CA ARG A 27 -20.65 20.24 13.58
C ARG A 27 -22.17 20.41 13.45
N SER A 28 -22.59 21.66 13.35
CA SER A 28 -23.95 21.99 12.99
C SER A 28 -23.98 22.64 11.61
N ILE A 29 -24.87 22.19 10.77
CA ILE A 29 -25.10 22.79 9.45
C ILE A 29 -26.53 23.26 9.33
N VAL A 30 -26.75 24.35 8.63
CA VAL A 30 -28.06 24.82 8.28
C VAL A 30 -28.48 24.20 6.95
N CYS A 31 -29.47 23.35 6.95
CA CYS A 31 -30.02 22.71 5.76
C CYS A 31 -31.31 23.40 5.37
N GLY A 32 -31.40 23.93 4.14
CA GLY A 32 -32.67 24.35 3.54
C GLY A 32 -33.50 23.13 3.12
N ASN A 33 -34.79 23.20 3.27
CA ASN A 33 -35.72 22.24 2.68
C ASN A 33 -36.32 22.80 1.38
N ARG A 34 -37.00 21.95 0.62
CA ARG A 34 -37.61 22.34 -0.66
C ARG A 34 -38.77 23.33 -0.52
N TRP A 35 -39.20 23.67 0.71
CA TRP A 35 -40.23 24.68 1.01
C TRP A 35 -39.65 25.98 1.54
N GLY A 36 -38.33 26.24 1.35
CA GLY A 36 -37.70 27.48 1.76
C GLY A 36 -37.47 27.65 3.27
N LYS A 37 -37.79 26.64 4.10
CA LYS A 37 -37.48 26.65 5.53
C LYS A 37 -36.08 26.07 5.76
N SER A 38 -35.28 26.74 6.57
CA SER A 38 -33.98 26.26 7.00
C SER A 38 -34.07 25.63 8.39
N ALA A 39 -33.42 24.50 8.59
CA ALA A 39 -33.33 23.84 9.88
C ALA A 39 -31.82 23.58 10.21
N LYS A 40 -31.46 23.85 11.47
CA LYS A 40 -30.15 23.54 11.99
C LYS A 40 -30.08 22.03 12.30
N ARG A 41 -29.17 21.31 11.65
CA ARG A 41 -28.87 19.90 11.95
C ARG A 41 -27.51 19.79 12.63
N SER A 42 -27.50 19.12 13.78
CA SER A 42 -26.26 18.80 14.51
C SER A 42 -25.81 17.38 14.14
N TYR A 43 -24.54 17.27 13.80
CA TYR A 43 -23.86 16.00 13.51
C TYR A 43 -22.81 15.77 14.61
N PRO A 44 -23.03 14.81 15.51
CA PRO A 44 -22.04 14.48 16.53
C PRO A 44 -20.79 13.89 15.86
N GLY A 45 -19.63 14.22 16.40
CA GLY A 45 -18.38 13.60 15.97
C GLY A 45 -18.34 12.12 16.38
N HIS A 46 -17.74 11.29 15.55
CA HIS A 46 -17.51 9.87 15.86
C HIS A 46 -16.24 9.36 15.19
N VAL A 47 -15.65 8.32 15.76
CA VAL A 47 -14.51 7.61 15.15
C VAL A 47 -15.00 6.79 13.97
N LEU A 48 -14.35 6.93 12.83
CA LEU A 48 -14.68 6.22 11.60
C LEU A 48 -14.09 4.80 11.63
N SER A 49 -14.85 3.85 11.07
CA SER A 49 -14.34 2.51 10.79
C SER A 49 -13.49 2.52 9.52
N PRO A 50 -12.26 1.97 9.56
CA PRO A 50 -11.44 1.86 8.37
C PRO A 50 -11.94 0.77 7.42
N LEU A 51 -11.75 0.97 6.12
CA LEU A 51 -11.84 -0.07 5.11
C LEU A 51 -10.46 -0.70 4.94
N ILE A 52 -10.39 -2.02 5.02
CA ILE A 52 -9.12 -2.75 4.80
C ILE A 52 -9.15 -3.33 3.39
N ASN A 53 -8.19 -2.94 2.55
CA ASN A 53 -8.06 -3.48 1.21
C ASN A 53 -7.01 -4.61 1.21
N THR A 54 -7.47 -5.86 1.38
CA THR A 54 -6.61 -7.04 1.42
C THR A 54 -5.93 -7.35 0.10
N GLU A 55 -6.58 -7.05 -1.03
CA GLU A 55 -6.02 -7.25 -2.38
C GLU A 55 -4.83 -6.31 -2.68
N ARG A 56 -4.78 -5.16 -2.01
CA ARG A 56 -3.73 -4.15 -2.16
C ARG A 56 -2.79 -4.08 -0.96
N GLY A 57 -2.47 -5.22 -0.34
CA GLY A 57 -1.48 -5.28 0.74
C GLY A 57 -2.00 -4.93 2.13
N GLY A 58 -3.32 -4.98 2.35
CA GLY A 58 -3.91 -4.85 3.69
C GLY A 58 -3.95 -3.43 4.27
N TYR A 59 -3.74 -2.40 3.45
CA TYR A 59 -3.76 -1.01 3.92
C TYR A 59 -5.13 -0.56 4.39
N ARG A 60 -5.16 0.31 5.41
CA ARG A 60 -6.38 0.95 5.90
C ARG A 60 -6.71 2.21 5.10
N TYR A 61 -7.99 2.37 4.76
CA TYR A 61 -8.53 3.53 4.05
C TYR A 61 -9.73 4.10 4.79
N PHE A 62 -9.94 5.40 4.64
CA PHE A 62 -11.12 6.10 5.13
C PHE A 62 -11.83 6.83 3.99
N ASN A 63 -13.16 6.76 3.98
CA ASN A 63 -13.99 7.56 3.11
C ASN A 63 -14.30 8.89 3.79
N LEU A 64 -13.78 9.98 3.24
CA LEU A 64 -14.00 11.33 3.73
C LEU A 64 -14.94 12.07 2.78
N HIS A 65 -15.89 12.81 3.32
CA HIS A 65 -16.91 13.52 2.55
C HIS A 65 -16.78 15.03 2.75
N VAL A 66 -16.63 15.77 1.66
CA VAL A 66 -16.61 17.23 1.63
C VAL A 66 -17.47 17.71 0.47
N GLU A 67 -18.45 18.58 0.75
CA GLU A 67 -19.32 19.22 -0.27
C GLU A 67 -19.98 18.22 -1.23
N GLY A 68 -20.42 17.08 -0.68
CA GLY A 68 -21.04 16.01 -1.48
C GLY A 68 -20.05 15.10 -2.22
N ILE A 69 -18.77 15.41 -2.20
CA ILE A 69 -17.73 14.60 -2.84
C ILE A 69 -17.14 13.63 -1.83
N GLN A 70 -17.20 12.34 -2.15
CA GLN A 70 -16.54 11.29 -1.39
C GLN A 70 -15.10 11.11 -1.90
N THR A 71 -14.16 11.07 -0.97
CA THR A 71 -12.75 10.85 -1.29
C THR A 71 -12.18 9.77 -0.38
N MET A 72 -11.66 8.70 -0.98
CA MET A 72 -10.99 7.63 -0.24
C MET A 72 -9.52 7.99 -0.02
N ARG A 73 -9.04 7.93 1.20
CA ARG A 73 -7.67 8.23 1.59
C ARG A 73 -7.07 7.13 2.45
N ARG A 74 -5.78 6.82 2.23
CA ARG A 74 -5.04 5.88 3.10
C ARG A 74 -4.78 6.51 4.45
N ALA A 75 -4.94 5.73 5.54
CA ALA A 75 -4.68 6.17 6.91
C ALA A 75 -3.25 6.72 7.07
N ALA A 76 -2.24 5.97 6.62
CA ALA A 76 -0.84 6.39 6.65
C ALA A 76 -0.60 7.78 6.02
N VAL A 77 -1.28 8.08 4.89
CA VAL A 77 -1.12 9.38 4.21
C VAL A 77 -1.72 10.51 5.04
N LEU A 78 -2.88 10.27 5.69
CA LEU A 78 -3.52 11.25 6.56
C LEU A 78 -2.66 11.54 7.80
N VAL A 79 -2.14 10.48 8.43
CA VAL A 79 -1.26 10.61 9.61
C VAL A 79 0.04 11.31 9.24
N ALA A 80 0.71 10.88 8.18
CA ALA A 80 1.97 11.48 7.76
C ALA A 80 1.81 12.97 7.43
N ALA A 81 0.75 13.34 6.71
CA ALA A 81 0.49 14.74 6.39
C ALA A 81 0.25 15.62 7.63
N ALA A 82 -0.43 15.09 8.66
CA ALA A 82 -0.76 15.84 9.86
C ALA A 82 0.40 15.90 10.88
N PHE A 83 1.17 14.81 11.05
CA PHE A 83 2.17 14.68 12.12
C PHE A 83 3.62 14.82 11.67
N ILE A 84 3.92 14.54 10.41
CA ILE A 84 5.27 14.66 9.84
C ILE A 84 5.37 15.93 9.00
N GLY A 85 4.28 16.30 8.33
CA GLY A 85 4.22 17.47 7.45
C GLY A 85 3.98 17.12 5.98
N PRO A 86 4.04 18.11 5.07
CA PRO A 86 3.76 17.91 3.66
C PRO A 86 4.75 16.94 3.02
N ARG A 87 4.22 16.03 2.21
CA ARG A 87 5.03 15.03 1.52
C ARG A 87 5.96 15.67 0.50
N PRO A 88 7.30 15.50 0.62
CA PRO A 88 8.24 15.97 -0.38
C PRO A 88 8.01 15.31 -1.75
N LYS A 89 8.32 16.05 -2.83
CA LYS A 89 8.16 15.55 -4.20
C LYS A 89 9.03 14.30 -4.43
N GLY A 90 8.41 13.26 -4.98
CA GLY A 90 9.11 12.00 -5.31
C GLY A 90 9.22 11.00 -4.16
N LEU A 91 8.82 11.36 -2.93
CA LEU A 91 8.80 10.44 -1.80
C LEU A 91 7.42 9.79 -1.62
N GLU A 92 7.41 8.62 -1.02
CA GLU A 92 6.22 7.84 -0.66
C GLU A 92 6.15 7.67 0.86
N VAL A 93 4.94 7.48 1.41
CA VAL A 93 4.78 7.11 2.82
C VAL A 93 5.11 5.62 2.97
N ALA A 94 6.06 5.31 3.81
CA ALA A 94 6.51 3.97 4.14
C ALA A 94 6.26 3.63 5.62
N HIS A 95 5.97 2.35 5.90
CA HIS A 95 5.91 1.82 7.26
C HIS A 95 7.29 1.25 7.62
N GLU A 96 7.92 1.74 8.69
CA GLU A 96 9.27 1.33 9.08
C GLU A 96 9.33 -0.17 9.45
N ASN A 97 8.28 -0.67 10.10
CA ASN A 97 8.20 -2.08 10.49
C ASN A 97 7.62 -3.01 9.40
N GLY A 98 7.27 -2.49 8.23
CA GLY A 98 6.68 -3.26 7.13
C GLY A 98 5.23 -3.71 7.34
N ILE A 99 4.57 -3.35 8.44
CA ILE A 99 3.19 -3.71 8.75
C ILE A 99 2.23 -2.67 8.18
N ALA A 100 1.51 -3.02 7.12
CA ALA A 100 0.63 -2.12 6.35
C ALA A 100 -0.54 -1.52 7.17
N THR A 101 -0.88 -2.11 8.31
CA THR A 101 -1.95 -1.65 9.21
C THR A 101 -1.45 -0.86 10.41
N ASP A 102 -0.14 -0.72 10.58
CA ASP A 102 0.43 0.05 11.69
C ASP A 102 0.70 1.50 11.28
N ASP A 103 -0.38 2.28 11.18
CA ASP A 103 -0.34 3.68 10.74
C ASP A 103 -0.01 4.67 11.88
N ARG A 104 0.66 4.23 12.95
CA ARG A 104 1.14 5.13 13.99
C ARG A 104 2.15 6.13 13.44
N ALA A 105 2.07 7.39 13.87
CA ALA A 105 2.93 8.45 13.36
C ALA A 105 4.44 8.14 13.52
N GLU A 106 4.83 7.50 14.62
CA GLU A 106 6.21 7.08 14.90
C GLU A 106 6.75 6.00 13.95
N ASN A 107 5.85 5.25 13.30
CA ASN A 107 6.17 4.17 12.35
C ASN A 107 6.15 4.62 10.89
N LEU A 108 5.84 5.90 10.61
CA LEU A 108 5.69 6.41 9.26
C LEU A 108 6.84 7.32 8.87
N PHE A 109 7.36 7.13 7.67
CA PHE A 109 8.44 7.93 7.10
C PHE A 109 8.19 8.25 5.63
N TYR A 110 8.76 9.35 5.15
CA TYR A 110 8.83 9.63 3.74
C TYR A 110 10.12 9.03 3.16
N LYS A 111 9.98 8.10 2.22
CA LYS A 111 11.09 7.38 1.58
C LYS A 111 11.00 7.44 0.07
N THR A 112 12.14 7.33 -0.61
CA THR A 112 12.18 7.13 -2.06
C THR A 112 11.64 5.74 -2.42
N LYS A 113 11.30 5.55 -3.69
CA LYS A 113 10.90 4.22 -4.20
C LYS A 113 11.99 3.16 -4.01
N LEU A 114 13.25 3.58 -4.12
CA LEU A 114 14.40 2.68 -3.95
C LEU A 114 14.54 2.22 -2.50
N GLU A 115 14.51 3.15 -1.55
CA GLU A 115 14.54 2.84 -0.12
C GLU A 115 13.34 1.97 0.30
N ASN A 116 12.14 2.29 -0.18
CA ASN A 116 10.94 1.51 0.08
C ASN A 116 11.00 0.09 -0.53
N ALA A 117 11.71 -0.08 -1.66
CA ALA A 117 11.99 -1.39 -2.24
C ALA A 117 12.99 -2.19 -1.39
N ALA A 118 14.05 -1.54 -0.89
CA ALA A 118 15.03 -2.15 0.00
C ALA A 118 14.38 -2.59 1.34
N ASP A 119 13.48 -1.76 1.89
CA ASP A 119 12.71 -2.11 3.09
C ASP A 119 11.86 -3.37 2.89
N ARG A 120 11.18 -3.50 1.73
CA ARG A 120 10.43 -4.72 1.41
C ARG A 120 11.30 -5.96 1.34
N GLU A 121 12.54 -5.81 0.86
CA GLU A 121 13.51 -6.92 0.88
C GLU A 121 13.94 -7.27 2.30
N ARG A 122 14.26 -6.27 3.11
CA ARG A 122 14.62 -6.41 4.53
C ARG A 122 13.51 -7.09 5.35
N HIS A 123 12.25 -6.72 5.09
CA HIS A 123 11.08 -7.28 5.77
C HIS A 123 10.62 -8.63 5.20
N GLY A 124 11.24 -9.13 4.11
CA GLY A 124 10.80 -10.36 3.45
C GLY A 124 9.42 -10.28 2.78
N THR A 125 8.89 -9.07 2.60
CA THR A 125 7.55 -8.84 1.99
C THR A 125 7.61 -8.68 0.48
N GLN A 126 8.80 -8.73 -0.11
CA GLN A 126 8.97 -8.69 -1.56
C GLN A 126 8.52 -10.02 -2.18
N LEU A 127 7.51 -9.96 -3.04
CA LEU A 127 7.08 -11.12 -3.81
C LEU A 127 8.19 -11.52 -4.81
N LYS A 128 8.78 -12.70 -4.63
CA LYS A 128 9.84 -13.25 -5.48
C LYS A 128 9.52 -14.68 -5.91
N GLY A 129 9.92 -15.03 -7.12
CA GLY A 129 9.78 -16.40 -7.58
C GLY A 129 8.33 -16.88 -7.62
N GLU A 130 8.04 -18.02 -7.01
CA GLU A 130 6.71 -18.64 -6.99
C GLU A 130 5.65 -17.85 -6.20
N THR A 131 6.09 -17.00 -5.24
CA THR A 131 5.15 -16.17 -4.47
C THR A 131 4.57 -15.00 -5.28
N HIS A 132 5.13 -14.72 -6.47
CA HIS A 132 4.60 -13.67 -7.34
C HIS A 132 3.34 -14.17 -8.05
N PRO A 133 2.18 -13.46 -7.99
CA PRO A 133 0.91 -13.92 -8.56
C PRO A 133 0.95 -14.27 -10.05
N SER A 134 1.87 -13.66 -10.82
CA SER A 134 2.07 -13.93 -12.25
C SER A 134 3.13 -15.00 -12.53
N SER A 135 3.64 -15.68 -11.50
CA SER A 135 4.66 -16.71 -11.70
C SER A 135 4.04 -17.94 -12.36
N ARG A 136 4.65 -18.39 -13.46
CA ARG A 136 4.31 -19.66 -14.12
C ARG A 136 5.27 -20.79 -13.75
N LEU A 137 6.31 -20.45 -13.00
CA LEU A 137 7.34 -21.38 -12.55
C LEU A 137 7.31 -21.46 -11.02
N ASP A 138 7.57 -22.66 -10.52
CA ASP A 138 7.87 -22.96 -9.13
C ASP A 138 9.36 -23.26 -8.97
N GLN A 139 9.80 -23.47 -7.74
CA GLN A 139 11.19 -23.76 -7.42
C GLN A 139 11.69 -25.06 -8.07
N VAL A 140 10.84 -26.09 -8.15
CA VAL A 140 11.16 -27.39 -8.74
C VAL A 140 11.47 -27.24 -10.23
N ARG A 141 10.59 -26.57 -10.97
CA ARG A 141 10.78 -26.31 -12.41
C ARG A 141 12.02 -25.48 -12.68
N VAL A 142 12.31 -24.48 -11.84
CA VAL A 142 13.51 -23.64 -11.98
C VAL A 142 14.78 -24.45 -11.73
N THR A 143 14.80 -25.32 -10.73
CA THR A 143 15.95 -26.22 -10.48
C THR A 143 16.20 -27.11 -11.70
N GLU A 144 15.14 -27.67 -12.29
CA GLU A 144 15.25 -28.50 -13.48
C GLU A 144 15.74 -27.68 -14.71
N ILE A 145 15.25 -26.47 -14.92
CA ILE A 145 15.76 -25.58 -15.95
C ILE A 145 17.26 -25.33 -15.77
N LYS A 146 17.71 -25.04 -14.56
CA LYS A 146 19.15 -24.84 -14.26
C LYS A 146 19.97 -26.09 -14.55
N ARG A 147 19.44 -27.28 -14.18
CA ARG A 147 20.08 -28.57 -14.47
C ARG A 147 20.23 -28.79 -15.98
N LEU A 148 19.17 -28.56 -16.77
CA LEU A 148 19.19 -28.74 -18.22
C LEU A 148 20.16 -27.77 -18.92
N VAL A 149 20.17 -26.51 -18.49
CA VAL A 149 21.13 -25.53 -18.97
C VAL A 149 22.59 -26.00 -18.71
N LYS A 150 22.87 -26.49 -17.51
CA LYS A 150 24.19 -26.99 -17.12
C LYS A 150 24.59 -28.27 -17.91
N SER A 151 23.60 -29.07 -18.32
CA SER A 151 23.82 -30.25 -19.18
C SER A 151 23.97 -29.91 -20.67
N GLY A 152 23.96 -28.62 -21.06
CA GLY A 152 24.18 -28.19 -22.43
C GLY A 152 22.96 -28.28 -23.33
N VAL A 153 21.74 -28.52 -22.78
CA VAL A 153 20.51 -28.52 -23.60
C VAL A 153 20.26 -27.12 -24.15
N PRO A 154 19.93 -26.98 -25.46
CA PRO A 154 19.68 -25.68 -26.07
C PRO A 154 18.53 -24.92 -25.36
N GLN A 155 18.78 -23.63 -25.07
CA GLN A 155 17.77 -22.81 -24.38
C GLN A 155 16.41 -22.72 -25.08
N PRO A 156 16.29 -22.71 -26.43
CA PRO A 156 14.99 -22.78 -27.09
C PRO A 156 14.19 -24.04 -26.79
N GLU A 157 14.86 -25.21 -26.69
CA GLU A 157 14.23 -26.48 -26.35
C GLU A 157 13.71 -26.48 -24.91
N ILE A 158 14.53 -25.98 -23.96
CA ILE A 158 14.11 -25.77 -22.55
C ILE A 158 12.92 -24.82 -22.51
N ALA A 159 12.95 -23.72 -23.24
CA ALA A 159 11.87 -22.75 -23.28
C ALA A 159 10.54 -23.39 -23.75
N ALA A 160 10.58 -24.20 -24.81
CA ALA A 160 9.43 -24.94 -25.32
C ALA A 160 8.90 -25.95 -24.29
N GLN A 161 9.79 -26.73 -23.63
CA GLN A 161 9.42 -27.73 -22.63
C GLN A 161 8.68 -27.13 -21.43
N PHE A 162 9.09 -25.93 -20.97
CA PHE A 162 8.51 -25.28 -19.79
C PHE A 162 7.45 -24.21 -20.12
N GLY A 163 7.12 -23.99 -21.40
CA GLY A 163 6.12 -23.02 -21.84
C GLY A 163 6.50 -21.55 -21.52
N ILE A 164 7.80 -21.23 -21.59
CA ILE A 164 8.34 -19.90 -21.33
C ILE A 164 9.17 -19.40 -22.53
N CYS A 165 9.48 -18.12 -22.60
CA CYS A 165 10.36 -17.60 -23.65
C CYS A 165 11.83 -17.90 -23.37
N GLN A 166 12.65 -18.04 -24.42
CA GLN A 166 14.10 -18.27 -24.33
C GLN A 166 14.80 -17.24 -23.46
N GLN A 167 14.41 -15.95 -23.55
CA GLN A 167 14.98 -14.89 -22.71
C GLN A 167 14.77 -15.15 -21.21
N HIS A 168 13.66 -15.79 -20.84
CA HIS A 168 13.40 -16.16 -19.44
C HIS A 168 14.36 -17.27 -18.99
N VAL A 169 14.61 -18.28 -19.84
CA VAL A 169 15.62 -19.33 -19.58
C VAL A 169 17.02 -18.70 -19.40
N SER A 170 17.42 -17.78 -20.29
CA SER A 170 18.67 -17.05 -20.18
C SER A 170 18.80 -16.25 -18.88
N ASN A 171 17.74 -15.54 -18.47
CA ASN A 171 17.73 -14.79 -17.22
C ASN A 171 17.84 -15.69 -15.97
N ILE A 172 17.27 -16.90 -16.02
CA ILE A 172 17.41 -17.91 -14.95
C ILE A 172 18.87 -18.44 -14.94
N ALA A 173 19.41 -18.78 -16.09
CA ALA A 173 20.78 -19.28 -16.23
C ALA A 173 21.83 -18.26 -15.72
N LEU A 174 21.62 -16.98 -16.01
CA LEU A 174 22.49 -15.88 -15.56
C LEU A 174 22.23 -15.43 -14.12
N GLY A 175 21.30 -16.05 -13.40
CA GLY A 175 20.95 -15.64 -12.03
C GLY A 175 20.27 -14.26 -11.93
N LYS A 176 19.86 -13.66 -13.05
CA LYS A 176 19.10 -12.38 -13.06
C LYS A 176 17.69 -12.54 -12.54
N ARG A 177 17.12 -13.74 -12.67
CA ARG A 177 15.86 -14.18 -12.08
C ARG A 177 16.07 -15.49 -11.33
N TRP A 178 15.31 -15.70 -10.29
CA TRP A 178 15.39 -16.90 -9.46
C TRP A 178 16.80 -17.16 -8.87
N ALA A 179 17.53 -16.09 -8.54
CA ALA A 179 18.87 -16.18 -7.95
C ALA A 179 18.90 -16.92 -6.61
N HIS A 180 17.78 -16.95 -5.89
CA HIS A 180 17.61 -17.61 -4.59
C HIS A 180 17.41 -19.13 -4.70
N VAL A 181 17.16 -19.66 -5.88
CA VAL A 181 17.09 -21.11 -6.14
C VAL A 181 18.48 -21.57 -6.56
N LEU A 182 19.09 -22.49 -5.83
CA LEU A 182 20.42 -23.06 -6.10
C LEU A 182 20.38 -24.18 -7.14
#